data_e159f6c629760abc803c855e0a0aa247
#
_entry.id   e159f6c629760abc803c855e0a0aa247
#
_cell.length_a   1.000
_cell.length_b   1.000
_cell.length_c   1.000
_cell.angle_alpha   90.00
_cell.angle_beta   90.00
_cell.angle_gamma   90.00
#
_symmetry.space_group_name_H-M   'P 1'
#
loop_
_entity.id
_entity.type
_entity.pdbx_description
1 polymer ?
#
loop_
_entity_poly.entity_id
_entity_poly.type
_entity_poly.pdbx_seq_one_letter_code
_entity_poly.pdbx_strand_id
1 'polypeptide(L)'
;MARAFISVPLPEVIQTSLLNLDRSQEGIRWSAPEQWHITIQFFEDVDIQQLKWLFLSIRARGVVATMGPRVTRLGQEVLVVPVDGLLPLVENVQATMSSQTSSKQLPYIGHVTLGRTKKNLTPRLEGKSVEGSFQVDRLLLIESQVTRDGHKHSIVESQMLL
;
A
#
# COMPACT_ATOMS: atom_id res chain seq x y z
N MET A 1 -16.52 -8.36 -12.61
CA MET A 1 -15.88 -7.14 -12.15
C MET A 1 -14.60 -7.47 -11.39
N ALA A 2 -13.65 -6.58 -11.39
CA ALA A 2 -12.32 -6.82 -10.86
C ALA A 2 -12.11 -6.15 -9.51
N ARG A 3 -11.14 -6.68 -8.74
CA ARG A 3 -10.58 -6.00 -7.56
C ARG A 3 -9.25 -5.40 -7.99
N ALA A 4 -9.03 -4.16 -7.61
CA ALA A 4 -7.83 -3.44 -8.02
C ALA A 4 -7.44 -2.41 -6.97
N PHE A 5 -6.21 -1.92 -7.06
CA PHE A 5 -5.78 -0.81 -6.23
C PHE A 5 -4.70 0.01 -6.94
N ILE A 6 -4.62 1.26 -6.55
CA ILE A 6 -3.54 2.16 -6.98
C ILE A 6 -2.52 2.17 -5.85
N SER A 7 -1.27 1.96 -6.18
CA SER A 7 -0.21 1.87 -5.19
C SER A 7 1.02 2.67 -5.59
N VAL A 8 1.86 2.90 -4.57
CA VAL A 8 3.20 3.47 -4.72
C VAL A 8 4.19 2.32 -4.57
N PRO A 9 5.06 2.09 -5.56
CA PRO A 9 6.10 1.08 -5.41
C PRO A 9 7.17 1.55 -4.44
N LEU A 10 7.77 0.61 -3.71
CA LEU A 10 8.85 0.91 -2.77
C LEU A 10 10.19 0.89 -3.50
N PRO A 11 11.03 1.92 -3.34
CA PRO A 11 12.38 1.88 -3.90
C PRO A 11 13.24 0.85 -3.18
N GLU A 12 14.29 0.42 -3.84
CA GLU A 12 15.16 -0.65 -3.35
C GLU A 12 15.75 -0.34 -1.96
N VAL A 13 16.12 0.90 -1.71
CA VAL A 13 16.67 1.30 -0.41
C VAL A 13 15.67 1.08 0.72
N ILE A 14 14.40 1.33 0.47
CA ILE A 14 13.33 1.11 1.45
C ILE A 14 13.07 -0.39 1.61
N GLN A 15 13.04 -1.14 0.52
CA GLN A 15 12.89 -2.60 0.58
C GLN A 15 14.00 -3.22 1.42
N THR A 16 15.25 -2.79 1.24
CA THR A 16 16.39 -3.27 2.01
C THR A 16 16.22 -2.99 3.50
N SER A 17 15.76 -1.79 3.86
CA SER A 17 15.47 -1.45 5.26
C SER A 17 14.44 -2.40 5.87
N LEU A 18 13.38 -2.72 5.12
CA LEU A 18 12.34 -3.63 5.60
C LEU A 18 12.84 -5.07 5.69
N LEU A 19 13.71 -5.49 4.77
CA LEU A 19 14.30 -6.83 4.79
C LEU A 19 15.18 -7.07 6.01
N ASN A 20 15.73 -6.02 6.60
CA ASN A 20 16.54 -6.11 7.81
C ASN A 20 15.71 -6.34 9.09
N LEU A 21 14.39 -6.21 9.01
CA LEU A 21 13.50 -6.51 10.13
C LEU A 21 13.42 -8.01 10.34
N ASP A 22 13.41 -8.43 11.62
CA ASP A 22 13.31 -9.85 11.97
C ASP A 22 11.88 -10.35 11.79
N ARG A 23 11.66 -11.17 10.76
CA ARG A 23 10.36 -11.76 10.43
C ARG A 23 10.32 -13.24 10.72
N SER A 24 11.04 -13.68 11.76
CA SER A 24 11.14 -15.11 12.11
C SER A 24 10.11 -15.58 13.14
N GLN A 25 9.37 -14.66 13.76
CA GLN A 25 8.41 -15.03 14.80
C GLN A 25 7.28 -15.88 14.22
N GLU A 26 7.02 -17.03 14.86
CA GLU A 26 5.94 -17.92 14.48
C GLU A 26 4.58 -17.33 14.91
N GLY A 27 3.52 -17.73 14.21
CA GLY A 27 2.17 -17.26 14.51
C GLY A 27 1.78 -15.98 13.80
N ILE A 28 2.71 -15.37 13.07
CA ILE A 28 2.45 -14.20 12.24
C ILE A 28 2.50 -14.62 10.78
N ARG A 29 1.46 -14.25 10.02
CA ARG A 29 1.45 -14.46 8.57
C ARG A 29 2.16 -13.30 7.93
N TRP A 30 3.43 -13.47 7.63
CA TRP A 30 4.25 -12.43 7.02
C TRP A 30 3.90 -12.23 5.55
N SER A 31 3.82 -10.98 5.13
CA SER A 31 3.67 -10.64 3.72
C SER A 31 4.98 -10.91 2.99
N ALA A 32 4.90 -11.48 1.78
CA ALA A 32 6.09 -11.67 0.96
C ALA A 32 6.67 -10.31 0.58
N PRO A 33 8.01 -10.15 0.60
CA PRO A 33 8.62 -8.87 0.23
C PRO A 33 8.20 -8.35 -1.14
N GLU A 34 7.92 -9.24 -2.08
CA GLU A 34 7.48 -8.88 -3.43
C GLU A 34 6.11 -8.21 -3.44
N GLN A 35 5.33 -8.39 -2.38
CA GLN A 35 3.99 -7.80 -2.25
C GLN A 35 3.98 -6.52 -1.42
N TRP A 36 5.11 -6.09 -0.89
CA TRP A 36 5.17 -4.85 -0.13
C TRP A 36 4.87 -3.65 -1.03
N HIS A 37 3.94 -2.84 -0.61
CA HIS A 37 3.53 -1.65 -1.34
C HIS A 37 2.81 -0.69 -0.40
N ILE A 38 2.57 0.52 -0.88
CA ILE A 38 1.74 1.48 -0.18
C ILE A 38 0.49 1.69 -1.03
N THR A 39 -0.67 1.31 -0.49
CA THR A 39 -1.94 1.50 -1.20
C THR A 39 -2.37 2.96 -1.10
N ILE A 40 -2.75 3.54 -2.23
CA ILE A 40 -3.34 4.88 -2.29
C ILE A 40 -4.85 4.78 -2.29
N GLN A 41 -5.42 3.90 -3.12
CA GLN A 41 -6.87 3.72 -3.24
C GLN A 41 -7.18 2.30 -3.65
N PHE A 42 -8.16 1.70 -2.98
CA PHE A 42 -8.62 0.34 -3.26
C PHE A 42 -9.98 0.37 -3.93
N PHE A 43 -10.21 -0.58 -4.85
CA PHE A 43 -11.47 -0.73 -5.60
C PHE A 43 -11.92 -2.19 -5.51
N GLU A 44 -13.13 -2.43 -5.02
CA GLU A 44 -13.61 -3.80 -4.80
C GLU A 44 -14.28 -4.42 -6.02
N ASP A 45 -15.00 -3.61 -6.80
CA ASP A 45 -15.85 -4.12 -7.88
C ASP A 45 -15.88 -3.09 -9.00
N VAL A 46 -14.91 -3.18 -9.91
CA VAL A 46 -14.70 -2.19 -10.95
C VAL A 46 -14.48 -2.85 -12.30
N ASP A 47 -14.83 -2.11 -13.35
CA ASP A 47 -14.44 -2.44 -14.71
C ASP A 47 -13.00 -2.01 -14.90
N ILE A 48 -12.10 -2.98 -15.10
CA ILE A 48 -10.66 -2.70 -15.16
C ILE A 48 -10.29 -1.80 -16.35
N GLN A 49 -10.99 -1.91 -17.48
CA GLN A 49 -10.70 -1.07 -18.64
C GLN A 49 -11.09 0.39 -18.38
N GLN A 50 -12.23 0.61 -17.77
CA GLN A 50 -12.66 1.96 -17.40
C GLN A 50 -11.73 2.55 -16.34
N LEU A 51 -11.34 1.76 -15.36
CA LEU A 51 -10.42 2.18 -14.31
C LEU A 51 -9.06 2.56 -14.91
N LYS A 52 -8.58 1.80 -15.88
CA LYS A 52 -7.33 2.09 -16.58
C LYS A 52 -7.36 3.46 -17.26
N TRP A 53 -8.46 3.78 -17.94
CA TRP A 53 -8.62 5.09 -18.58
C TRP A 53 -8.56 6.23 -17.57
N LEU A 54 -9.27 6.08 -16.44
CA LEU A 54 -9.25 7.07 -15.38
C LEU A 54 -7.87 7.18 -14.75
N PHE A 55 -7.21 6.06 -14.53
CA PHE A 55 -5.86 6.02 -13.97
C PHE A 55 -4.89 6.83 -14.83
N LEU A 56 -4.94 6.64 -16.15
CA LEU A 56 -4.07 7.35 -17.08
C LEU A 56 -4.39 8.86 -17.15
N SER A 57 -5.56 9.28 -16.67
CA SER A 57 -5.95 10.69 -16.63
C SER A 57 -5.47 11.40 -15.36
N ILE A 58 -4.93 10.68 -14.38
CA ILE A 58 -4.42 11.29 -13.15
C ILE A 58 -3.28 12.24 -13.52
N ARG A 59 -3.37 13.46 -12.99
CA ARG A 59 -2.32 14.48 -13.10
C ARG A 59 -1.98 14.94 -11.70
N ALA A 60 -0.86 14.48 -11.19
CA ALA A 60 -0.45 14.75 -9.82
C ALA A 60 1.06 14.97 -9.76
N ARG A 61 1.46 15.78 -8.79
CA ARG A 61 2.87 15.99 -8.51
C ARG A 61 3.40 14.91 -7.59
N GLY A 62 4.68 14.60 -7.72
CA GLY A 62 5.36 13.73 -6.79
C GLY A 62 5.38 14.33 -5.38
N VAL A 63 5.46 13.45 -4.40
CA VAL A 63 5.53 13.82 -2.98
C VAL A 63 6.69 13.07 -2.34
N VAL A 64 7.12 13.54 -1.18
CA VAL A 64 8.11 12.82 -0.36
C VAL A 64 7.34 11.99 0.66
N ALA A 65 7.57 10.69 0.64
CA ALA A 65 7.01 9.76 1.61
C ALA A 65 8.02 9.54 2.74
N THR A 66 7.56 9.57 3.98
CA THR A 66 8.39 9.32 5.16
C THR A 66 7.87 8.11 5.90
N MET A 67 8.72 7.09 6.01
CA MET A 67 8.38 5.81 6.64
C MET A 67 8.82 5.82 8.10
N GLY A 68 8.00 5.23 8.96
CA GLY A 68 8.30 5.08 10.37
C GLY A 68 7.54 6.05 11.25
N PRO A 69 8.05 6.31 12.49
CA PRO A 69 9.38 5.92 13.00
C PRO A 69 9.45 4.50 13.57
N ARG A 70 8.33 3.85 13.79
CA ARG A 70 8.31 2.53 14.44
C ARG A 70 7.29 1.62 13.78
N VAL A 71 7.53 0.32 13.87
CA VAL A 71 6.55 -0.69 13.51
C VAL A 71 5.39 -0.61 14.50
N THR A 72 4.16 -0.57 13.98
CA THR A 72 2.94 -0.45 14.80
C THR A 72 1.91 -1.48 14.34
N ARG A 73 0.79 -1.52 15.07
CA ARG A 73 -0.38 -2.28 14.62
C ARG A 73 -1.47 -1.32 14.13
N LEU A 74 -2.03 -1.66 12.97
CA LEU A 74 -3.23 -1.02 12.45
C LEU A 74 -4.41 -1.88 12.90
N GLY A 75 -5.23 -1.35 13.82
CA GLY A 75 -6.18 -2.19 14.53
C GLY A 75 -5.43 -3.17 15.45
N GLN A 76 -5.93 -4.39 15.57
CA GLN A 76 -5.35 -5.38 16.48
C GLN A 76 -4.57 -6.49 15.76
N GLU A 77 -4.76 -6.64 14.45
CA GLU A 77 -4.30 -7.82 13.74
C GLU A 77 -3.34 -7.53 12.56
N VAL A 78 -3.13 -6.27 12.21
CA VAL A 78 -2.27 -5.92 11.07
C VAL A 78 -1.02 -5.22 11.57
N LEU A 79 0.14 -5.82 11.28
CA LEU A 79 1.45 -5.26 11.63
C LEU A 79 1.94 -4.44 10.44
N VAL A 80 2.23 -3.16 10.69
CA VAL A 80 2.53 -2.21 9.61
C VAL A 80 3.68 -1.29 9.97
N VAL A 81 4.26 -0.69 8.93
CA VAL A 81 5.11 0.49 9.06
C VAL A 81 4.30 1.67 8.55
N PRO A 82 4.06 2.71 9.38
CA PRO A 82 3.30 3.87 8.92
C PRO A 82 4.11 4.69 7.93
N VAL A 83 3.40 5.38 7.03
CA VAL A 83 4.01 6.23 6.02
C VAL A 83 3.25 7.56 5.96
N ASP A 84 3.98 8.65 6.12
CA ASP A 84 3.45 10.02 6.05
C ASP A 84 3.82 10.69 4.72
N GLY A 85 3.15 11.80 4.42
CA GLY A 85 3.50 12.66 3.29
C GLY A 85 2.69 12.40 2.04
N LEU A 86 1.79 11.41 2.06
CA LEU A 86 1.05 10.98 0.87
C LEU A 86 -0.28 11.70 0.66
N LEU A 87 -0.76 12.46 1.64
CA LEU A 87 -2.12 12.99 1.60
C LEU A 87 -2.43 13.85 0.37
N PRO A 88 -1.55 14.76 -0.09
CA PRO A 88 -1.85 15.53 -1.30
C PRO A 88 -2.04 14.63 -2.53
N LEU A 89 -1.23 13.58 -2.64
CA LEU A 89 -1.36 12.62 -3.73
C LEU A 89 -2.67 11.83 -3.61
N VAL A 90 -3.00 11.38 -2.40
CA VAL A 90 -4.24 10.64 -2.13
C VAL A 90 -5.47 11.47 -2.51
N GLU A 91 -5.49 12.74 -2.10
CA GLU A 91 -6.62 13.63 -2.40
C GLU A 91 -6.79 13.83 -3.90
N ASN A 92 -5.69 13.97 -4.63
CA ASN A 92 -5.72 14.11 -6.09
C ASN A 92 -6.28 12.84 -6.75
N VAL A 93 -5.81 11.68 -6.33
CA VAL A 93 -6.28 10.39 -6.86
C VAL A 93 -7.76 10.20 -6.54
N GLN A 94 -8.18 10.49 -5.31
CA GLN A 94 -9.57 10.35 -4.91
C GLN A 94 -10.49 11.24 -5.75
N ALA A 95 -10.08 12.46 -6.04
CA ALA A 95 -10.87 13.36 -6.88
C ALA A 95 -11.05 12.79 -8.29
N THR A 96 -10.00 12.25 -8.89
CA THR A 96 -10.07 11.63 -10.21
C THR A 96 -10.94 10.37 -10.22
N MET A 97 -10.89 9.60 -9.12
CA MET A 97 -11.55 8.29 -9.02
C MET A 97 -12.94 8.35 -8.35
N SER A 98 -13.50 9.52 -8.14
CA SER A 98 -14.74 9.66 -7.36
C SER A 98 -15.91 8.84 -7.91
N SER A 99 -15.97 8.62 -9.22
CA SER A 99 -17.04 7.81 -9.84
C SER A 99 -16.89 6.32 -9.61
N GLN A 100 -15.70 5.86 -9.16
CA GLN A 100 -15.36 4.44 -8.99
C GLN A 100 -15.30 4.02 -7.52
N THR A 101 -15.57 4.93 -6.60
CA THR A 101 -15.47 4.66 -5.16
C THR A 101 -16.82 4.83 -4.49
N SER A 102 -17.00 4.17 -3.33
CA SER A 102 -18.19 4.36 -2.52
C SER A 102 -18.21 5.77 -1.91
N SER A 103 -19.42 6.24 -1.56
CA SER A 103 -19.61 7.58 -1.00
C SER A 103 -18.98 7.77 0.39
N LYS A 104 -18.67 6.68 1.09
CA LYS A 104 -18.04 6.74 2.40
C LYS A 104 -16.58 6.38 2.28
N GLN A 105 -15.72 7.37 2.50
CA GLN A 105 -14.29 7.14 2.58
C GLN A 105 -13.83 7.30 4.01
N LEU A 106 -13.11 6.30 4.51
CA LEU A 106 -12.45 6.36 5.80
C LEU A 106 -11.23 7.29 5.70
N PRO A 107 -10.80 7.87 6.82
CA PRO A 107 -9.55 8.63 6.81
C PRO A 107 -8.40 7.79 6.27
N TYR A 108 -7.58 8.40 5.42
CA TYR A 108 -6.45 7.71 4.83
C TYR A 108 -5.35 7.49 5.86
N ILE A 109 -4.85 6.27 5.95
CA ILE A 109 -3.70 5.92 6.78
C ILE A 109 -2.67 5.26 5.88
N GLY A 110 -1.59 5.97 5.57
CA GLY A 110 -0.50 5.43 4.76
C GLY A 110 0.30 4.39 5.55
N HIS A 111 0.55 3.25 4.91
CA HIS A 111 1.30 2.18 5.59
C HIS A 111 1.80 1.13 4.60
N VAL A 112 2.82 0.40 5.03
CA VAL A 112 3.25 -0.84 4.39
C VAL A 112 2.86 -1.98 5.33
N THR A 113 2.11 -2.96 4.85
CA THR A 113 1.73 -4.12 5.63
C THR A 113 2.89 -5.12 5.67
N LEU A 114 3.33 -5.45 6.87
CA LEU A 114 4.39 -6.46 7.09
C LEU A 114 3.82 -7.84 7.31
N GLY A 115 2.65 -7.95 7.95
CA GLY A 115 2.03 -9.22 8.21
C GLY A 115 0.74 -9.09 9.01
N ARG A 116 0.13 -10.24 9.27
CA ARG A 116 -1.09 -10.32 10.07
C ARG A 116 -0.83 -11.21 11.27
N THR A 117 -1.25 -10.72 12.42
CA THR A 117 -1.09 -11.40 13.71
C THR A 117 -2.45 -11.71 14.31
N LYS A 118 -2.48 -12.58 15.31
CA LYS A 118 -3.68 -12.83 16.10
C LYS A 118 -3.78 -11.80 17.22
N LYS A 119 -5.01 -11.51 17.66
CA LYS A 119 -5.28 -10.52 18.72
C LYS A 119 -4.50 -10.77 20.00
N ASN A 120 -4.33 -12.04 20.37
CA ASN A 120 -3.69 -12.43 21.62
C ASN A 120 -2.18 -12.66 21.50
N LEU A 121 -1.62 -12.45 20.32
CA LEU A 121 -0.18 -12.59 20.08
C LEU A 121 0.46 -11.21 20.08
N THR A 122 1.55 -11.04 20.84
CA THR A 122 2.32 -9.81 20.85
C THR A 122 3.49 -9.93 19.86
N PRO A 123 3.45 -9.22 18.74
CA PRO A 123 4.57 -9.26 17.81
C PRO A 123 5.83 -8.66 18.42
N ARG A 124 6.95 -9.38 18.35
CA ARG A 124 8.24 -8.87 18.85
C ARG A 124 8.72 -7.66 18.05
N LEU A 125 8.30 -7.57 16.79
CA LEU A 125 8.71 -6.48 15.90
C LEU A 125 7.99 -5.17 16.24
N GLU A 126 6.85 -5.21 16.92
CA GLU A 126 6.09 -4.02 17.30
C GLU A 126 6.95 -3.11 18.18
N GLY A 127 7.00 -1.83 17.81
CA GLY A 127 7.82 -0.85 18.52
C GLY A 127 9.26 -0.74 18.03
N LYS A 128 9.69 -1.61 17.15
CA LYS A 128 11.04 -1.51 16.57
C LYS A 128 11.15 -0.28 15.68
N SER A 129 12.30 0.39 15.77
CA SER A 129 12.58 1.56 14.95
C SER A 129 12.75 1.17 13.50
N VAL A 130 12.12 1.93 12.62
CA VAL A 130 12.31 1.82 11.18
C VAL A 130 12.12 3.22 10.60
N GLU A 131 13.03 3.66 9.76
CA GLU A 131 12.99 5.00 9.20
C GLU A 131 13.44 4.97 7.75
N GLY A 132 12.98 5.96 7.00
CA GLY A 132 13.38 6.17 5.63
C GLY A 132 12.47 7.17 4.97
N SER A 133 12.96 7.85 3.96
CA SER A 133 12.14 8.72 3.14
C SER A 133 12.54 8.55 1.68
N PHE A 134 11.59 8.81 0.80
CA PHE A 134 11.87 8.68 -0.63
C PHE A 134 10.91 9.56 -1.43
N GLN A 135 11.35 9.92 -2.62
CA GLN A 135 10.53 10.66 -3.56
C GLN A 135 9.58 9.68 -4.25
N VAL A 136 8.28 9.96 -4.15
CA VAL A 136 7.26 9.21 -4.89
C VAL A 136 7.14 9.84 -6.28
N ASP A 137 7.53 9.10 -7.29
CA ASP A 137 7.55 9.60 -8.68
C ASP A 137 6.68 8.79 -9.62
N ARG A 138 6.04 7.73 -9.14
CA ARG A 138 5.29 6.80 -9.99
C ARG A 138 4.12 6.18 -9.23
N LEU A 139 3.04 5.95 -9.96
CA LEU A 139 1.88 5.18 -9.48
C LEU A 139 1.74 3.92 -10.30
N LEU A 140 1.24 2.87 -9.67
CA LEU A 140 0.89 1.61 -10.32
C LEU A 140 -0.59 1.33 -10.13
N LEU A 141 -1.23 0.85 -11.20
CA LEU A 141 -2.56 0.25 -11.11
C LEU A 141 -2.38 -1.26 -11.10
N ILE A 142 -2.86 -1.90 -10.06
CA ILE A 142 -2.66 -3.34 -9.83
C ILE A 142 -4.02 -4.02 -9.73
N GLU A 143 -4.18 -5.10 -10.47
CA GLU A 143 -5.34 -5.99 -10.33
C GLU A 143 -5.00 -7.10 -9.35
N SER A 144 -5.93 -7.39 -8.43
CA SER A 144 -5.76 -8.43 -7.43
C SER A 144 -6.72 -9.57 -7.74
N GLN A 145 -6.19 -10.78 -7.92
CA GLN A 145 -6.98 -11.97 -8.16
C GLN A 145 -6.79 -12.94 -7.00
N VAL A 146 -7.90 -13.55 -6.55
CA VAL A 146 -7.85 -14.59 -5.53
C VAL A 146 -7.52 -15.90 -6.21
N THR A 147 -6.46 -16.57 -5.75
CA THR A 147 -6.02 -17.87 -6.25
C THR A 147 -5.98 -18.88 -5.10
N ARG A 148 -5.72 -20.15 -5.40
CA ARG A 148 -5.55 -21.19 -4.38
C ARG A 148 -4.46 -20.86 -3.37
N ASP A 149 -3.40 -20.17 -3.84
CA ASP A 149 -2.22 -19.84 -3.03
C ASP A 149 -2.29 -18.45 -2.42
N GLY A 150 -3.47 -17.79 -2.46
CA GLY A 150 -3.66 -16.44 -1.95
C GLY A 150 -3.95 -15.44 -3.05
N HIS A 151 -3.62 -14.18 -2.80
CA HIS A 151 -3.84 -13.11 -3.77
C HIS A 151 -2.68 -13.00 -4.75
N LYS A 152 -3.00 -12.96 -6.03
CA LYS A 152 -2.02 -12.70 -7.08
C LYS A 152 -2.21 -11.27 -7.57
N HIS A 153 -1.12 -10.50 -7.57
CA HIS A 153 -1.12 -9.12 -8.03
C HIS A 153 -0.51 -9.03 -9.43
N SER A 154 -1.18 -8.31 -10.33
CA SER A 154 -0.69 -8.08 -11.68
C SER A 154 -0.72 -6.59 -11.98
N ILE A 155 0.39 -6.05 -12.47
CA ILE A 155 0.46 -4.64 -12.86
C ILE A 155 -0.32 -4.47 -14.17
N VAL A 156 -1.36 -3.64 -14.12
CA VAL A 156 -2.19 -3.33 -15.29
C VAL A 156 -1.61 -2.14 -16.05
N GLU A 157 -1.15 -1.13 -15.31
CA GLU A 157 -0.64 0.10 -15.88
C GLU A 157 0.28 0.81 -14.89
N SER A 158 1.15 1.66 -15.42
CA SER A 158 1.96 2.54 -14.57
C SER A 158 1.97 3.95 -15.15
N GLN A 159 2.20 4.93 -14.30
CA GLN A 159 2.22 6.33 -14.70
C GLN A 159 3.21 7.11 -13.86
N MET A 160 4.04 7.89 -14.54
CA MET A 160 4.96 8.80 -13.86
C MET A 160 4.20 10.03 -13.35
N LEU A 161 4.62 10.53 -12.20
CA LEU A 161 4.11 11.77 -11.63
C LEU A 161 4.89 12.98 -12.19
N LEU A 162 4.28 14.13 -12.12
CA LEU A 162 4.85 15.37 -12.65
C LEU A 162 6.02 15.90 -11.82
#